data_dfd089cfc6960b59321fd04b26dd9f71
#
_entry.id   dfd089cfc6960b59321fd04b26dd9f71
#
_cell.length_a   1.000
_cell.length_b   1.000
_cell.length_c   1.000
_cell.angle_alpha   90.00
_cell.angle_beta   90.00
_cell.angle_gamma   90.00
#
_symmetry.space_group_name_H-M   'P 1'
#
loop_
_entity.id
_entity.type
_entity.pdbx_description
1 polymer ?
#
loop_
_entity_poly.entity_id
_entity_poly.type
_entity_poly.pdbx_seq_one_letter_code
_entity_poly.pdbx_strand_id
1 'polypeptide(L)' 'MQAIVYIRTDPGKALKILDEVKKLPGVKFAAATTGRFDIVVRVEAADLKDIGDKVVGKIQAIPGIRNTETSMIVA' A
#
# COMPACT_ATOMS: atom_id res chain seq x y z
N MET A 1 -2.95 2.31 15.08
CA MET A 1 -1.58 2.21 14.52
C MET A 1 -1.60 2.51 13.04
N GLN A 2 -0.67 3.27 12.56
CA GLN A 2 -0.60 3.69 11.15
C GLN A 2 0.74 3.35 10.54
N ALA A 3 0.74 3.16 9.22
CA ALA A 3 1.95 2.91 8.45
C ALA A 3 1.85 3.56 7.07
N ILE A 4 3.00 3.79 6.46
CA ILE A 4 3.10 4.18 5.06
C ILE A 4 3.61 2.97 4.28
N VAL A 5 2.91 2.61 3.21
CA VAL A 5 3.32 1.52 2.32
C VAL A 5 3.71 2.12 0.99
N TYR A 6 4.93 1.89 0.57
CA TYR A 6 5.45 2.30 -0.73
C TYR A 6 5.38 1.11 -1.67
N ILE A 7 4.82 1.31 -2.85
CA ILE A 7 4.54 0.22 -3.78
C ILE A 7 5.23 0.48 -5.12
N ARG A 8 5.92 -0.55 -5.63
CA ARG A 8 6.40 -0.59 -7.00
C ARG A 8 5.52 -1.53 -7.80
N THR A 9 5.13 -1.08 -8.98
CA THR A 9 4.24 -1.83 -9.86
C THR A 9 4.94 -2.19 -11.16
N ASP A 10 4.37 -3.16 -11.88
CA ASP A 10 4.80 -3.44 -13.24
C ASP A 10 4.48 -2.26 -14.15
N PRO A 11 5.25 -2.05 -15.23
CA PRO A 11 5.01 -0.92 -16.13
C PRO A 11 3.58 -0.86 -16.64
N GLY A 12 2.99 0.34 -16.58
CA GLY A 12 1.64 0.59 -17.05
C GLY A 12 0.52 0.14 -16.13
N LYS A 13 0.82 -0.36 -14.94
CA LYS A 13 -0.19 -0.91 -14.03
C LYS A 13 -0.55 -0.01 -12.86
N ALA A 14 0.18 1.10 -12.65
CA ALA A 14 0.04 1.90 -11.45
C ALA A 14 -1.38 2.43 -11.22
N LEU A 15 -2.01 3.00 -12.23
CA LEU A 15 -3.34 3.61 -12.05
C LEU A 15 -4.42 2.57 -11.77
N LYS A 16 -4.35 1.42 -12.41
CA LYS A 16 -5.30 0.33 -12.15
C LYS A 16 -5.13 -0.22 -10.73
N ILE A 17 -3.89 -0.42 -10.32
CA ILE A 17 -3.58 -0.90 -8.97
C ILE A 17 -3.99 0.13 -7.93
N LEU A 18 -3.78 1.42 -8.20
CA LEU A 18 -4.22 2.48 -7.30
C LEU A 18 -5.72 2.39 -7.02
N ASP A 19 -6.54 2.19 -8.05
CA ASP A 19 -7.99 2.04 -7.87
C ASP A 19 -8.33 0.85 -6.98
N GLU A 20 -7.64 -0.26 -7.13
CA GLU A 20 -7.86 -1.44 -6.30
C GLU A 20 -7.41 -1.22 -4.86
N VAL A 21 -6.27 -0.57 -4.65
CA VAL A 21 -5.75 -0.27 -3.32
C VAL A 21 -6.68 0.64 -2.55
N LYS A 22 -7.25 1.64 -3.21
CA LYS A 22 -8.18 2.58 -2.57
C LYS A 22 -9.41 1.91 -1.97
N LYS A 23 -9.78 0.75 -2.48
CA LYS A 23 -10.98 0.01 -2.02
C LYS A 23 -10.70 -0.91 -0.84
N LEU A 24 -9.45 -1.11 -0.46
CA LEU A 24 -9.10 -2.03 0.60
C LEU A 24 -9.43 -1.45 1.99
N PRO A 25 -9.94 -2.28 2.91
CA PRO A 25 -10.14 -1.85 4.28
C PRO A 25 -8.81 -1.41 4.92
N GLY A 26 -8.86 -0.35 5.71
CA GLY A 26 -7.67 0.17 6.39
C GLY A 26 -6.86 1.17 5.59
N VAL A 27 -7.12 1.31 4.29
CA VAL A 27 -6.46 2.33 3.48
C VAL A 27 -7.13 3.67 3.72
N LYS A 28 -6.36 4.63 4.23
CA LYS A 28 -6.86 5.98 4.55
C LYS A 28 -6.48 7.00 3.49
N PHE A 29 -5.41 6.76 2.75
CA PHE A 29 -4.96 7.61 1.67
C PHE A 29 -4.13 6.78 0.70
N ALA A 30 -4.29 7.01 -0.59
CA ALA A 30 -3.46 6.39 -1.61
C ALA A 30 -3.31 7.34 -2.78
N ALA A 31 -2.12 7.41 -3.34
CA ALA A 31 -1.82 8.25 -4.49
C ALA A 31 -0.75 7.62 -5.37
N ALA A 32 -0.84 7.87 -6.68
CA ALA A 32 0.25 7.55 -7.60
C ALA A 32 1.31 8.64 -7.48
N THR A 33 2.57 8.23 -7.52
CA THR A 33 3.71 9.14 -7.35
C THR A 33 4.73 8.92 -8.44
N THR A 34 5.59 9.92 -8.62
CA THR A 34 6.78 9.79 -9.47
C THR A 34 7.98 9.43 -8.60
N GLY A 35 9.08 9.06 -9.22
CA GLY A 35 10.32 8.76 -8.54
C GLY A 35 10.49 7.28 -8.27
N ARG A 36 10.99 6.97 -7.08
CA ARG A 36 11.43 5.61 -6.75
C ARG A 36 10.29 4.60 -6.64
N PHE A 37 9.13 5.05 -6.21
CA PHE A 37 7.94 4.20 -6.06
C PHE A 37 6.81 4.72 -6.94
N ASP A 38 5.88 3.85 -7.26
CA ASP A 38 4.76 4.18 -8.15
C ASP A 38 3.52 4.61 -7.38
N ILE A 39 3.34 4.10 -6.16
CA ILE A 39 2.17 4.39 -5.32
C ILE A 39 2.64 4.54 -3.87
N VAL A 40 2.05 5.50 -3.17
CA VAL A 40 2.18 5.66 -1.73
C VAL A 40 0.82 5.48 -1.07
N VAL A 41 0.78 4.73 0.03
CA VAL A 41 -0.46 4.40 0.73
C VAL A 41 -0.27 4.67 2.22
N ARG A 42 -1.25 5.34 2.84
CA ARG A 42 -1.30 5.42 4.30
C ARG A 42 -2.38 4.49 4.79
N VAL A 43 -2.00 3.59 5.69
CA VAL A 43 -2.88 2.56 6.20
C VAL A 43 -3.02 2.66 7.71
N GLU A 44 -4.14 2.17 8.23
CA GLU A 44 -4.43 2.15 9.65
C GLU A 44 -5.05 0.81 10.03
N ALA A 45 -4.63 0.26 11.16
CA ALA A 45 -5.18 -0.96 11.71
C ALA A 45 -5.01 -0.94 13.24
N ALA A 46 -5.61 -1.93 13.91
CA ALA A 46 -5.60 -1.97 15.38
C ALA A 46 -4.20 -2.16 15.96
N ASP A 47 -3.37 -2.97 15.29
CA ASP A 47 -2.01 -3.26 15.76
C ASP A 47 -1.09 -3.64 14.59
N LEU A 48 0.17 -3.89 14.91
CA LEU A 48 1.19 -4.24 13.92
C LEU A 48 0.84 -5.52 13.15
N LYS A 49 0.30 -6.52 13.83
CA LYS A 49 -0.07 -7.77 13.18
C LYS A 49 -1.17 -7.54 12.15
N ASP A 50 -2.17 -6.75 12.49
CA ASP A 50 -3.27 -6.43 11.57
C ASP A 50 -2.77 -5.63 10.35
N ILE A 51 -1.82 -4.73 10.54
CA ILE A 51 -1.21 -4.04 9.40
C ILE A 51 -0.58 -5.04 8.45
N GLY A 52 0.22 -5.97 8.96
CA GLY A 52 0.88 -6.98 8.13
C GLY A 52 -0.10 -7.93 7.46
N ASP A 53 -1.00 -8.50 8.23
CA ASP A 53 -1.88 -9.57 7.75
C ASP A 53 -3.06 -9.07 6.92
N LYS A 54 -3.73 -8.02 7.40
CA LYS A 54 -5.01 -7.58 6.81
C LYS A 54 -4.85 -6.48 5.76
N VAL A 55 -3.80 -5.70 5.83
CA VAL A 55 -3.61 -4.58 4.91
C VAL A 55 -2.49 -4.87 3.93
N VAL A 56 -1.27 -5.02 4.42
CA VAL A 56 -0.10 -5.23 3.54
C VAL A 56 -0.23 -6.55 2.78
N GLY A 57 -0.69 -7.61 3.44
CA GLY A 57 -0.92 -8.90 2.79
C GLY A 57 -1.91 -8.82 1.64
N LYS A 58 -2.98 -8.05 1.80
CA LYS A 58 -3.97 -7.85 0.73
C LYS A 58 -3.42 -7.00 -0.41
N ILE A 59 -2.61 -6.00 -0.10
CA ILE A 59 -1.94 -5.20 -1.12
C ILE A 59 -1.03 -6.10 -1.95
N GLN A 60 -0.21 -6.90 -1.30
CA GLN A 60 0.75 -7.78 -1.98
C GLN A 60 0.08 -8.86 -2.83
N ALA A 61 -1.18 -9.17 -2.57
CA ALA A 61 -1.94 -10.14 -3.37
C ALA A 61 -2.45 -9.57 -4.69
N ILE A 62 -2.39 -8.25 -4.89
CA ILE A 62 -2.87 -7.62 -6.14
C ILE A 62 -1.90 -7.93 -7.28
N PRO A 63 -2.39 -8.49 -8.41
CA PRO A 63 -1.53 -8.74 -9.56
C PRO A 63 -0.90 -7.45 -10.10
N GLY A 64 0.38 -7.50 -10.44
CA GLY A 64 1.11 -6.36 -10.97
C GLY A 64 1.93 -5.60 -9.94
N ILE A 65 1.83 -5.96 -8.66
CA ILE A 65 2.69 -5.38 -7.64
C ILE A 65 4.01 -6.15 -7.63
N ARG A 66 5.12 -5.41 -7.81
CA ARG A 66 6.46 -6.00 -7.83
C ARG A 66 7.04 -6.15 -6.44
N ASN A 67 7.01 -5.08 -5.67
CA ASN A 67 7.41 -5.12 -4.27
C ASN A 67 6.79 -3.98 -3.47
N THR A 68 6.87 -4.10 -2.16
CA THR A 68 6.38 -3.09 -1.24
C THR A 68 7.42 -2.84 -0.14
N GLU A 69 7.44 -1.62 0.38
CA GLU A 69 8.18 -1.27 1.60
C GLU A 69 7.20 -0.63 2.57
N THR A 70 7.22 -1.08 3.81
CA THR A 70 6.34 -0.56 4.84
C THR A 70 7.13 0.16 5.91
N SER A 71 6.76 1.41 6.18
CA SER A 71 7.33 2.22 7.27
C SER A 71 6.27 2.44 8.32
N MET A 72 6.53 2.01 9.56
CA MET A 72 5.59 2.25 10.65
C MET A 72 5.70 3.70 11.11
N ILE A 73 4.55 4.33 11.35
CA ILE A 73 4.51 5.68 11.93
C ILE A 73 4.61 5.53 13.44
N VAL A 74 5.68 6.07 14.02
CA VAL A 74 5.96 5.92 15.46
C VAL A 74 5.79 7.22 16.25
N ALA A 75 5.61 8.34 15.59
CA ALA A 75 5.40 9.62 16.28
C ALA A 75 4.62 10.59 15.39
#